data_b0e89d3a58b2744ebf9d613a025b9fcf
#
_entry.id   b0e89d3a58b2744ebf9d613a025b9fcf
#
_cell.length_a   1.000
_cell.length_b   1.000
_cell.length_c   1.000
_cell.angle_alpha   90.00
_cell.angle_beta   90.00
_cell.angle_gamma   90.00
#
_symmetry.space_group_name_H-M   'P 1'
#
loop_
_entity.id
_entity.type
_entity.pdbx_description
1 polymer ?
#
loop_
_entity_poly.entity_id
_entity_poly.type
_entity_poly.pdbx_seq_one_letter_code
_entity_poly.pdbx_strand_id
1 'polypeptide(L)'
;MGSLIQRGSLCVVVAILFAVPAGPQQRKVESGRRTLFSQSAVTTLEHKYGKSDASYLLVDANSGAILASHWDGPGKAIPMGSLVKPFTALAYAEGHDFRYPQYECHGSSSGCWQRKPHGALDLTSAISLSCNAYFARLAESVSNERARSIASSFGLELPGENAGTEDLVGLGQQWQMAPAQMALAYLELFRRKDAPGVAPILEGMRQSGRQGTGAAVDRQLKHSEALVKTGTAPCTHARWAPADGFVLALVPAERPEILLLVRMHSVTGAKAAETAGSMLHDMQE
;
A
#
# COMPACT_ATOMS: atom_id res chain seq x y z
N MET A 1 -35.29 13.00 -67.11
CA MET A 1 -33.86 12.90 -66.86
C MET A 1 -33.72 12.67 -65.31
N GLY A 2 -33.64 11.41 -64.93
CA GLY A 2 -33.57 11.00 -63.53
C GLY A 2 -32.14 10.62 -63.14
N SER A 3 -31.69 11.18 -62.04
CA SER A 3 -30.38 10.88 -61.44
C SER A 3 -30.56 9.83 -60.34
N LEU A 4 -29.98 8.63 -60.54
CA LEU A 4 -29.86 7.58 -59.53
C LEU A 4 -28.73 7.96 -58.55
N ILE A 5 -29.06 8.08 -57.27
CA ILE A 5 -28.10 8.18 -56.18
C ILE A 5 -27.88 6.76 -55.63
N GLN A 6 -26.69 6.24 -55.89
CA GLN A 6 -26.22 4.94 -55.38
C GLN A 6 -25.75 5.11 -53.93
N ARG A 7 -26.47 4.51 -52.98
CA ARG A 7 -26.08 4.43 -51.53
C ARG A 7 -25.10 3.26 -51.36
N GLY A 8 -23.83 3.57 -51.18
CA GLY A 8 -22.83 2.60 -50.74
C GLY A 8 -23.00 2.26 -49.28
N SER A 9 -23.30 0.97 -48.99
CA SER A 9 -23.36 0.41 -47.63
C SER A 9 -21.93 0.11 -47.16
N LEU A 10 -21.45 0.83 -46.16
CA LEU A 10 -20.15 0.57 -45.56
C LEU A 10 -20.35 -0.52 -44.46
N CYS A 11 -19.95 -1.75 -44.77
CA CYS A 11 -19.89 -2.83 -43.75
C CYS A 11 -18.69 -2.59 -42.83
N VAL A 12 -18.93 -2.17 -41.59
CA VAL A 12 -17.92 -2.15 -40.54
C VAL A 12 -17.81 -3.56 -39.96
N VAL A 13 -16.71 -4.24 -40.28
CA VAL A 13 -16.38 -5.53 -39.65
C VAL A 13 -15.77 -5.24 -38.28
N VAL A 14 -16.54 -5.43 -37.23
CA VAL A 14 -16.06 -5.40 -35.84
C VAL A 14 -15.38 -6.75 -35.56
N ALA A 15 -14.07 -6.78 -35.52
CA ALA A 15 -13.31 -7.94 -35.08
C ALA A 15 -13.41 -8.04 -33.54
N ILE A 16 -14.27 -8.93 -33.04
CA ILE A 16 -14.32 -9.26 -31.63
C ILE A 16 -13.16 -10.22 -31.32
N LEU A 17 -12.12 -9.69 -30.67
CA LEU A 17 -11.04 -10.50 -30.13
C LEU A 17 -11.56 -11.26 -28.90
N PHE A 18 -11.93 -12.52 -29.09
CA PHE A 18 -12.19 -13.41 -27.98
C PHE A 18 -10.87 -13.76 -27.28
N ALA A 19 -10.71 -13.32 -26.04
CA ALA A 19 -9.63 -13.81 -25.19
C ALA A 19 -9.86 -15.31 -24.94
N VAL A 20 -9.01 -16.15 -25.52
CA VAL A 20 -9.07 -17.61 -25.30
C VAL A 20 -8.67 -17.87 -23.85
N PRO A 21 -9.50 -18.51 -23.02
CA PRO A 21 -9.12 -18.84 -21.65
C PRO A 21 -7.95 -19.83 -21.67
N ALA A 22 -6.93 -19.58 -20.84
CA ALA A 22 -5.77 -20.46 -20.71
C ALA A 22 -6.20 -21.89 -20.42
N GLY A 23 -5.67 -22.85 -21.20
CA GLY A 23 -6.00 -24.26 -21.06
C GLY A 23 -5.53 -24.86 -19.72
N PRO A 24 -6.05 -26.02 -19.30
CA PRO A 24 -5.72 -26.65 -18.03
C PRO A 24 -4.23 -26.87 -17.81
N GLN A 25 -3.50 -27.13 -18.87
CA GLN A 25 -2.07 -27.37 -18.85
C GLN A 25 -1.24 -26.10 -18.60
N GLN A 26 -1.67 -24.94 -19.18
CA GLN A 26 -1.05 -23.64 -18.91
C GLN A 26 -1.29 -23.21 -17.45
N ARG A 27 -2.49 -23.42 -16.91
CA ARG A 27 -2.80 -23.14 -15.48
C ARG A 27 -1.95 -23.99 -14.53
N LYS A 28 -1.67 -25.26 -14.88
CA LYS A 28 -0.85 -26.15 -14.05
C LYS A 28 0.63 -25.79 -14.06
N VAL A 29 1.15 -25.31 -15.19
CA VAL A 29 2.54 -24.82 -15.31
C VAL A 29 2.72 -23.48 -14.58
N GLU A 30 1.77 -22.55 -14.68
CA GLU A 30 1.79 -21.28 -13.93
C GLU A 30 1.70 -21.51 -12.41
N SER A 31 0.83 -22.43 -11.97
CA SER A 31 0.73 -22.81 -10.56
C SER A 31 2.04 -23.42 -10.05
N GLY A 32 2.68 -24.30 -10.82
CA GLY A 32 3.97 -24.89 -10.46
C GLY A 32 5.11 -23.85 -10.36
N ARG A 33 5.17 -22.89 -11.30
CA ARG A 33 6.17 -21.81 -11.26
C ARG A 33 5.96 -20.88 -10.05
N ARG A 34 4.72 -20.52 -9.74
CA ARG A 34 4.38 -19.70 -8.56
C ARG A 34 4.81 -20.39 -7.26
N THR A 35 4.54 -21.68 -7.14
CA THR A 35 4.94 -22.47 -5.97
C THR A 35 6.45 -22.50 -5.79
N LEU A 36 7.21 -22.70 -6.88
CA LEU A 36 8.68 -22.69 -6.84
C LEU A 36 9.26 -21.33 -6.50
N PHE A 37 8.71 -20.24 -7.07
CA PHE A 37 9.12 -18.87 -6.73
C PHE A 37 8.86 -18.57 -5.25
N SER A 38 7.67 -18.89 -4.75
CA SER A 38 7.33 -18.68 -3.35
C SER A 38 8.24 -19.47 -2.41
N GLN A 39 8.59 -20.71 -2.73
CA GLN A 39 9.52 -21.51 -1.95
C GLN A 39 10.94 -20.92 -1.95
N SER A 40 11.44 -20.51 -3.10
CA SER A 40 12.76 -19.85 -3.22
C SER A 40 12.80 -18.55 -2.41
N ALA A 41 11.78 -17.71 -2.53
CA ALA A 41 11.67 -16.46 -1.79
C ALA A 41 11.66 -16.69 -0.27
N VAL A 42 10.87 -17.66 0.21
CA VAL A 42 10.84 -18.05 1.63
C VAL A 42 12.22 -18.49 2.11
N THR A 43 12.87 -19.42 1.38
CA THR A 43 14.20 -19.92 1.73
C THR A 43 15.24 -18.79 1.79
N THR A 44 15.21 -17.88 0.82
CA THR A 44 16.10 -16.71 0.77
C THR A 44 15.91 -15.81 1.98
N LEU A 45 14.65 -15.47 2.31
CA LEU A 45 14.35 -14.62 3.46
C LEU A 45 14.75 -15.27 4.78
N GLU A 46 14.43 -16.53 4.99
CA GLU A 46 14.79 -17.25 6.21
C GLU A 46 16.32 -17.37 6.38
N HIS A 47 17.04 -17.68 5.29
CA HIS A 47 18.47 -17.81 5.34
C HIS A 47 19.21 -16.48 5.56
N LYS A 48 18.83 -15.42 4.81
CA LYS A 48 19.54 -14.13 4.86
C LYS A 48 19.05 -13.24 6.01
N TYR A 49 17.75 -13.30 6.36
CA TYR A 49 17.12 -12.34 7.28
C TYR A 49 16.50 -12.98 8.54
N GLY A 50 16.49 -14.30 8.66
CA GLY A 50 15.90 -14.99 9.83
C GLY A 50 16.62 -14.74 11.17
N LYS A 51 17.80 -14.09 11.15
CA LYS A 51 18.54 -13.66 12.34
C LYS A 51 18.76 -12.14 12.37
N SER A 52 18.12 -11.39 11.48
CA SER A 52 18.23 -9.94 11.43
C SER A 52 17.31 -9.27 12.46
N ASP A 53 17.58 -7.99 12.78
CA ASP A 53 16.70 -7.18 13.64
C ASP A 53 15.43 -6.71 12.90
N ALA A 54 15.28 -7.03 11.61
CA ALA A 54 14.09 -6.70 10.83
C ALA A 54 12.99 -7.74 11.06
N SER A 55 11.81 -7.30 11.47
CA SER A 55 10.62 -8.14 11.43
C SER A 55 9.99 -8.06 10.05
N TYR A 56 9.55 -9.20 9.50
CA TYR A 56 8.88 -9.20 8.20
C TYR A 56 7.72 -10.20 8.11
N LEU A 57 6.77 -9.88 7.24
CA LEU A 57 5.74 -10.79 6.73
C LEU A 57 5.81 -10.79 5.21
N LEU A 58 5.95 -11.98 4.62
CA LEU A 58 5.77 -12.22 3.19
C LEU A 58 4.41 -12.88 2.99
N VAL A 59 3.57 -12.29 2.17
CA VAL A 59 2.20 -12.74 1.94
C VAL A 59 2.00 -12.99 0.45
N ASP A 60 1.37 -14.10 0.09
CA ASP A 60 0.88 -14.36 -1.27
C ASP A 60 -0.28 -13.41 -1.59
N ALA A 61 -0.12 -12.58 -2.62
CA ALA A 61 -1.08 -11.54 -2.92
C ALA A 61 -2.42 -12.07 -3.47
N ASN A 62 -2.43 -13.28 -4.03
CA ASN A 62 -3.64 -13.88 -4.58
C ASN A 62 -4.51 -14.51 -3.49
N SER A 63 -3.89 -15.33 -2.63
CA SER A 63 -4.59 -16.07 -1.58
C SER A 63 -4.68 -15.33 -0.25
N GLY A 64 -3.77 -14.39 0.03
CA GLY A 64 -3.61 -13.75 1.34
C GLY A 64 -2.90 -14.65 2.36
N ALA A 65 -2.36 -15.80 1.94
CA ALA A 65 -1.62 -16.70 2.83
C ALA A 65 -0.27 -16.11 3.21
N ILE A 66 0.10 -16.20 4.48
CA ILE A 66 1.45 -15.85 4.96
C ILE A 66 2.39 -16.95 4.50
N LEU A 67 3.35 -16.60 3.63
CA LEU A 67 4.37 -17.50 3.08
C LEU A 67 5.58 -17.61 4.01
N ALA A 68 6.02 -16.48 4.59
CA ALA A 68 7.09 -16.43 5.58
C ALA A 68 6.82 -15.34 6.61
N SER A 69 7.27 -15.58 7.84
CA SER A 69 7.12 -14.63 8.94
C SER A 69 8.34 -14.68 9.85
N HIS A 70 8.95 -13.52 10.06
CA HIS A 70 9.91 -13.26 11.12
C HIS A 70 9.39 -12.10 11.96
N TRP A 71 8.29 -12.33 12.68
CA TRP A 71 7.59 -11.33 13.46
C TRP A 71 7.07 -11.93 14.77
N ASP A 72 7.51 -11.36 15.87
CA ASP A 72 7.01 -11.78 17.18
C ASP A 72 5.59 -11.23 17.39
N GLY A 73 4.62 -12.15 17.36
CA GLY A 73 3.20 -11.83 17.52
C GLY A 73 2.60 -11.00 16.37
N PRO A 74 2.58 -11.49 15.10
CA PRO A 74 2.03 -10.75 13.96
C PRO A 74 0.51 -10.50 14.07
N GLY A 75 -0.16 -11.16 14.99
CA GLY A 75 -1.57 -10.92 15.35
C GLY A 75 -1.76 -9.88 16.46
N LYS A 76 -0.71 -9.35 17.07
CA LYS A 76 -0.81 -8.36 18.15
C LYS A 76 -0.94 -6.96 17.59
N ALA A 77 -1.96 -6.22 18.03
CA ALA A 77 -2.17 -4.83 17.60
C ALA A 77 -1.05 -3.91 18.10
N ILE A 78 -0.52 -3.10 17.19
CA ILE A 78 0.51 -2.09 17.45
C ILE A 78 0.21 -0.83 16.63
N PRO A 79 0.73 0.36 17.01
CA PRO A 79 0.70 1.53 16.15
C PRO A 79 1.49 1.26 14.86
N MET A 80 0.89 1.52 13.71
CA MET A 80 1.54 1.30 12.40
C MET A 80 1.80 2.59 11.63
N GLY A 81 1.62 3.72 12.30
CA GLY A 81 1.93 5.02 11.74
C GLY A 81 1.16 5.31 10.46
N SER A 82 1.83 5.96 9.53
CA SER A 82 1.23 6.41 8.27
C SER A 82 0.72 5.29 7.34
N LEU A 83 0.78 4.01 7.74
CA LEU A 83 0.11 2.95 7.00
C LEU A 83 -1.43 3.06 7.06
N VAL A 84 -1.99 3.80 8.02
CA VAL A 84 -3.44 4.05 8.10
C VAL A 84 -3.94 5.06 7.07
N LYS A 85 -3.09 5.94 6.53
CA LYS A 85 -3.47 7.08 5.69
C LYS A 85 -4.33 6.74 4.46
N PRO A 86 -4.09 5.65 3.71
CA PRO A 86 -4.99 5.25 2.63
C PRO A 86 -6.44 5.04 3.08
N PHE A 87 -6.65 4.49 4.26
CA PHE A 87 -7.98 4.21 4.80
C PHE A 87 -8.64 5.50 5.32
N THR A 88 -7.87 6.41 5.88
CA THR A 88 -8.34 7.77 6.22
C THR A 88 -8.77 8.55 4.97
N ALA A 89 -8.02 8.42 3.86
CA ALA A 89 -8.41 9.01 2.59
C ALA A 89 -9.75 8.45 2.09
N LEU A 90 -9.96 7.13 2.17
CA LEU A 90 -11.23 6.51 1.78
C LEU A 90 -12.38 6.97 2.68
N ALA A 91 -12.16 7.08 3.99
CA ALA A 91 -13.16 7.58 4.92
C ALA A 91 -13.57 9.04 4.62
N TYR A 92 -12.61 9.86 4.18
CA TYR A 92 -12.89 11.19 3.67
C TYR A 92 -13.73 11.13 2.38
N ALA A 93 -13.30 10.31 1.41
CA ALA A 93 -13.90 10.22 0.09
C ALA A 93 -15.38 9.82 0.12
N GLU A 94 -15.79 8.90 0.99
CA GLU A 94 -17.19 8.50 1.18
C GLU A 94 -18.12 9.68 1.53
N GLY A 95 -17.58 10.69 2.20
CA GLY A 95 -18.34 11.88 2.55
C GLY A 95 -18.25 13.03 1.53
N HIS A 96 -17.46 12.84 0.45
CA HIS A 96 -17.12 13.92 -0.49
C HIS A 96 -17.17 13.45 -1.95
N ASP A 97 -18.16 12.62 -2.31
CA ASP A 97 -18.39 12.13 -3.67
C ASP A 97 -17.13 11.52 -4.32
N PHE A 98 -16.30 10.86 -3.52
CA PHE A 98 -15.00 10.26 -3.90
C PHE A 98 -14.04 11.26 -4.57
N ARG A 99 -14.11 12.53 -4.21
CA ARG A 99 -13.20 13.59 -4.67
C ARG A 99 -12.24 13.97 -3.55
N TYR A 100 -11.01 14.26 -3.94
CA TYR A 100 -9.97 14.70 -3.02
C TYR A 100 -9.57 16.14 -3.28
N PRO A 101 -9.38 16.96 -2.23
CA PRO A 101 -8.97 18.34 -2.37
C PRO A 101 -7.48 18.46 -2.68
N GLN A 102 -7.07 19.66 -3.04
CA GLN A 102 -5.67 20.07 -2.99
C GLN A 102 -5.42 20.90 -1.73
N TYR A 103 -4.29 20.66 -1.06
CA TYR A 103 -3.88 21.42 0.10
C TYR A 103 -2.42 21.85 0.00
N GLU A 104 -2.12 23.03 0.54
CA GLU A 104 -0.75 23.55 0.65
C GLU A 104 -0.09 23.02 1.92
N CYS A 105 1.12 22.44 1.77
CA CYS A 105 1.94 22.00 2.88
C CYS A 105 3.10 22.98 3.10
N HIS A 106 3.12 23.63 4.25
CA HIS A 106 4.17 24.59 4.64
C HIS A 106 5.28 23.95 5.48
N GLY A 107 5.46 22.62 5.38
CA GLY A 107 6.48 21.90 6.15
C GLY A 107 6.12 21.77 7.62
N SER A 108 7.11 21.86 8.51
CA SER A 108 6.89 21.70 9.95
C SER A 108 5.94 22.74 10.55
N SER A 109 5.80 23.93 9.95
CA SER A 109 4.87 24.96 10.41
C SER A 109 3.39 24.57 10.22
N SER A 110 3.10 23.58 9.36
CA SER A 110 1.77 22.99 9.19
C SER A 110 1.65 21.56 9.77
N GLY A 111 2.54 21.20 10.71
CA GLY A 111 2.52 19.89 11.36
C GLY A 111 3.06 18.74 10.49
N CYS A 112 3.77 19.03 9.39
CA CYS A 112 4.39 18.00 8.57
C CYS A 112 5.69 17.49 9.21
N TRP A 113 6.01 16.19 8.98
CA TRP A 113 7.28 15.59 9.40
C TRP A 113 8.48 16.21 8.67
N GLN A 114 8.28 16.69 7.44
CA GLN A 114 9.30 17.36 6.63
C GLN A 114 9.42 18.82 7.06
N ARG A 115 10.68 19.27 7.29
CA ARG A 115 10.94 20.68 7.68
C ARG A 115 10.62 21.65 6.54
N LYS A 116 11.01 21.30 5.31
CA LYS A 116 10.74 22.11 4.11
C LYS A 116 9.30 21.89 3.64
N PRO A 117 8.64 22.91 3.10
CA PRO A 117 7.34 22.76 2.46
C PRO A 117 7.35 21.71 1.34
N HIS A 118 6.30 20.91 1.27
CA HIS A 118 6.02 20.11 0.08
C HIS A 118 5.33 20.93 -1.00
N GLY A 119 4.75 22.11 -0.66
CA GLY A 119 3.95 22.92 -1.57
C GLY A 119 2.54 22.38 -1.76
N ALA A 120 1.95 22.73 -2.89
CA ALA A 120 0.60 22.25 -3.26
C ALA A 120 0.61 20.75 -3.54
N LEU A 121 -0.28 20.02 -2.86
CA LEU A 121 -0.40 18.57 -2.95
C LEU A 121 -1.84 18.17 -3.28
N ASP A 122 -1.99 17.25 -4.20
CA ASP A 122 -3.16 16.38 -4.34
C ASP A 122 -2.99 15.11 -3.48
N LEU A 123 -3.98 14.22 -3.47
CA LEU A 123 -3.91 12.98 -2.71
C LEU A 123 -2.74 12.08 -3.17
N THR A 124 -2.52 11.99 -4.48
CA THR A 124 -1.46 11.14 -5.07
C THR A 124 -0.09 11.54 -4.54
N SER A 125 0.24 12.83 -4.63
CA SER A 125 1.49 13.39 -4.11
C SER A 125 1.57 13.27 -2.58
N ALA A 126 0.45 13.47 -1.88
CA ALA A 126 0.40 13.36 -0.42
C ALA A 126 0.61 11.93 0.09
N ILE A 127 0.11 10.91 -0.60
CA ILE A 127 0.41 9.48 -0.33
C ILE A 127 1.89 9.21 -0.59
N SER A 128 2.42 9.64 -1.75
CA SER A 128 3.81 9.42 -2.15
C SER A 128 4.80 9.97 -1.12
N LEU A 129 4.56 11.19 -0.67
CA LEU A 129 5.41 11.90 0.30
C LEU A 129 5.01 11.63 1.76
N SER A 130 3.94 10.85 1.97
CA SER A 130 3.38 10.57 3.31
C SER A 130 3.12 11.85 4.14
N CYS A 131 2.62 12.93 3.51
CA CYS A 131 2.51 14.26 4.08
C CYS A 131 1.51 14.32 5.24
N ASN A 132 1.99 14.58 6.47
CA ASN A 132 1.13 14.68 7.65
C ASN A 132 0.15 15.86 7.57
N ALA A 133 0.61 17.02 7.06
CA ALA A 133 -0.21 18.22 6.96
C ALA A 133 -1.45 17.99 6.07
N TYR A 134 -1.26 17.35 4.91
CA TYR A 134 -2.36 17.01 4.02
C TYR A 134 -3.37 16.09 4.71
N PHE A 135 -2.90 15.02 5.35
CA PHE A 135 -3.77 14.04 5.99
C PHE A 135 -4.44 14.57 7.26
N ALA A 136 -3.80 15.49 8.00
CA ALA A 136 -4.45 16.18 9.12
C ALA A 136 -5.66 16.98 8.64
N ARG A 137 -5.53 17.71 7.53
CA ARG A 137 -6.64 18.46 6.91
C ARG A 137 -7.77 17.56 6.42
N LEU A 138 -7.45 16.40 5.82
CA LEU A 138 -8.47 15.41 5.47
C LEU A 138 -9.20 14.91 6.73
N ALA A 139 -8.44 14.51 7.76
CA ALA A 139 -8.96 13.90 8.97
C ALA A 139 -9.89 14.85 9.76
N GLU A 140 -9.69 16.19 9.70
CA GLU A 140 -10.59 17.18 10.28
C GLU A 140 -12.05 17.04 9.78
N SER A 141 -12.23 16.51 8.56
CA SER A 141 -13.55 16.31 7.93
C SER A 141 -14.03 14.86 7.97
N VAL A 142 -13.31 13.97 8.64
CA VAL A 142 -13.66 12.54 8.79
C VAL A 142 -14.31 12.32 10.16
N SER A 143 -15.56 11.88 10.17
CA SER A 143 -16.20 11.44 11.42
C SER A 143 -15.62 10.09 11.87
N ASN A 144 -15.58 9.88 13.19
CA ASN A 144 -15.13 8.59 13.74
C ASN A 144 -15.96 7.41 13.20
N GLU A 145 -17.28 7.61 13.02
CA GLU A 145 -18.17 6.61 12.44
C GLU A 145 -17.71 6.17 11.04
N ARG A 146 -17.36 7.12 10.14
CA ARG A 146 -16.83 6.80 8.81
C ARG A 146 -15.49 6.10 8.88
N ALA A 147 -14.57 6.56 9.73
CA ALA A 147 -13.29 5.89 9.94
C ALA A 147 -13.48 4.45 10.38
N ARG A 148 -14.41 4.19 11.30
CA ARG A 148 -14.76 2.85 11.78
C ARG A 148 -15.45 2.00 10.70
N SER A 149 -16.32 2.59 9.88
CA SER A 149 -16.96 1.93 8.74
C SER A 149 -15.92 1.44 7.73
N ILE A 150 -15.00 2.32 7.32
CA ILE A 150 -13.90 1.95 6.42
C ILE A 150 -13.02 0.89 7.06
N ALA A 151 -12.57 1.06 8.30
CA ALA A 151 -11.75 0.07 8.99
C ALA A 151 -12.41 -1.31 8.96
N SER A 152 -13.70 -1.38 9.33
CA SER A 152 -14.47 -2.63 9.29
C SER A 152 -14.53 -3.23 7.87
N SER A 153 -14.77 -2.42 6.84
CA SER A 153 -14.90 -2.89 5.45
C SER A 153 -13.60 -3.47 4.87
N PHE A 154 -12.45 -3.12 5.47
CA PHE A 154 -11.13 -3.64 5.12
C PHE A 154 -10.58 -4.66 6.12
N GLY A 155 -11.37 -5.08 7.12
CA GLY A 155 -10.95 -6.04 8.14
C GLY A 155 -9.87 -5.52 9.09
N LEU A 156 -9.76 -4.20 9.24
CA LEU A 156 -8.86 -3.56 10.20
C LEU A 156 -9.51 -3.48 11.58
N GLU A 157 -8.67 -3.45 12.62
CA GLU A 157 -9.13 -3.03 13.95
C GLU A 157 -9.78 -1.64 13.87
N LEU A 158 -10.85 -1.46 14.63
CA LEU A 158 -11.57 -0.19 14.62
C LEU A 158 -10.77 0.87 15.39
N PRO A 159 -10.72 2.13 14.89
CA PRO A 159 -10.21 3.22 15.72
C PRO A 159 -11.03 3.35 17.01
N GLY A 160 -10.36 3.76 18.08
CA GLY A 160 -11.01 3.99 19.38
C GLY A 160 -12.20 4.95 19.26
N GLU A 161 -13.16 4.86 20.19
CA GLU A 161 -14.36 5.72 20.14
C GLU A 161 -14.03 7.22 20.20
N ASN A 162 -12.91 7.57 20.84
CA ASN A 162 -12.40 8.93 20.94
C ASN A 162 -11.22 9.21 20.01
N ALA A 163 -11.01 8.38 18.97
CA ALA A 163 -9.95 8.60 18.02
C ALA A 163 -10.13 9.94 17.30
N GLY A 164 -9.09 10.77 17.35
CA GLY A 164 -9.06 12.09 16.74
C GLY A 164 -8.20 12.14 15.48
N THR A 165 -7.97 13.37 15.01
CA THR A 165 -7.16 13.65 13.82
C THR A 165 -5.79 12.98 13.88
N GLU A 166 -5.09 13.03 15.00
CA GLU A 166 -3.76 12.42 15.14
C GLU A 166 -3.79 10.89 14.95
N ASP A 167 -4.82 10.22 15.46
CA ASP A 167 -4.97 8.77 15.30
C ASP A 167 -5.24 8.40 13.84
N LEU A 168 -6.10 9.18 13.16
CA LEU A 168 -6.42 8.99 11.74
C LEU A 168 -5.23 9.28 10.80
N VAL A 169 -4.28 10.10 11.23
CA VAL A 169 -3.03 10.35 10.49
C VAL A 169 -1.95 9.31 10.81
N GLY A 170 -2.14 8.54 11.89
CA GLY A 170 -1.18 7.55 12.37
C GLY A 170 -0.09 8.14 13.28
N LEU A 171 -0.36 9.27 13.91
CA LEU A 171 0.51 9.90 14.92
C LEU A 171 0.06 9.59 16.34
N GLY A 172 -1.23 9.26 16.52
CA GLY A 172 -1.83 8.88 17.78
C GLY A 172 -1.68 7.38 18.10
N GLN A 173 -2.31 6.95 19.18
CA GLN A 173 -2.25 5.57 19.67
C GLN A 173 -3.61 4.87 19.72
N GLN A 174 -4.71 5.54 19.34
CA GLN A 174 -6.06 4.98 19.42
C GLN A 174 -6.47 4.22 18.15
N TRP A 175 -5.59 4.10 17.18
CA TRP A 175 -5.78 3.24 16.01
C TRP A 175 -4.58 2.33 15.81
N GLN A 176 -4.63 1.20 16.51
CA GLN A 176 -3.62 0.14 16.44
C GLN A 176 -4.20 -1.05 15.70
N MET A 177 -3.37 -1.82 15.04
CA MET A 177 -3.80 -3.02 14.32
C MET A 177 -2.70 -4.06 14.22
N ALA A 178 -3.10 -5.30 14.05
CA ALA A 178 -2.16 -6.38 13.83
C ALA A 178 -1.46 -6.23 12.47
N PRO A 179 -0.14 -6.47 12.39
CA PRO A 179 0.59 -6.46 11.12
C PRO A 179 -0.03 -7.34 10.03
N ALA A 180 -0.52 -8.53 10.40
CA ALA A 180 -1.20 -9.42 9.47
C ALA A 180 -2.50 -8.82 8.92
N GLN A 181 -3.30 -8.15 9.76
CA GLN A 181 -4.50 -7.45 9.31
C GLN A 181 -4.16 -6.29 8.36
N MET A 182 -3.13 -5.50 8.69
CA MET A 182 -2.67 -4.41 7.80
C MET A 182 -2.25 -4.95 6.44
N ALA A 183 -1.50 -6.05 6.40
CA ALA A 183 -1.11 -6.67 5.13
C ALA A 183 -2.34 -7.08 4.30
N LEU A 184 -3.31 -7.76 4.91
CA LEU A 184 -4.55 -8.19 4.24
C LEU A 184 -5.41 -7.00 3.79
N ALA A 185 -5.49 -5.93 4.58
CA ALA A 185 -6.22 -4.72 4.21
C ALA A 185 -5.62 -4.04 2.96
N TYR A 186 -4.30 -4.04 2.80
CA TYR A 186 -3.66 -3.52 1.59
C TYR A 186 -3.86 -4.43 0.37
N LEU A 187 -3.93 -5.75 0.55
CA LEU A 187 -4.34 -6.64 -0.54
C LEU A 187 -5.79 -6.36 -0.96
N GLU A 188 -6.68 -6.14 -0.01
CA GLU A 188 -8.07 -5.78 -0.29
C GLU A 188 -8.17 -4.41 -0.95
N LEU A 189 -7.36 -3.43 -0.54
CA LEU A 189 -7.28 -2.13 -1.20
C LEU A 189 -6.90 -2.30 -2.69
N PHE A 190 -5.92 -3.14 -3.00
CA PHE A 190 -5.55 -3.43 -4.39
C PHE A 190 -6.66 -4.18 -5.13
N ARG A 191 -7.35 -5.15 -4.51
CA ARG A 191 -8.48 -5.86 -5.12
C ARG A 191 -9.61 -4.91 -5.52
N ARG A 192 -9.79 -3.84 -4.76
CA ARG A 192 -10.76 -2.77 -5.03
C ARG A 192 -10.20 -1.63 -5.90
N LYS A 193 -9.16 -1.88 -6.69
CA LYS A 193 -8.47 -0.85 -7.50
C LYS A 193 -9.39 -0.04 -8.42
N ASP A 194 -10.47 -0.64 -8.88
CA ASP A 194 -11.46 -0.03 -9.77
C ASP A 194 -12.64 0.63 -8.99
N ALA A 195 -12.64 0.55 -7.65
CA ALA A 195 -13.65 1.21 -6.83
C ALA A 195 -13.41 2.73 -6.75
N PRO A 196 -14.47 3.52 -6.57
CA PRO A 196 -14.36 4.97 -6.45
C PRO A 196 -13.36 5.37 -5.36
N GLY A 197 -12.52 6.37 -5.65
CA GLY A 197 -11.54 6.92 -4.71
C GLY A 197 -10.25 6.11 -4.54
N VAL A 198 -10.15 4.87 -5.03
CA VAL A 198 -8.97 4.01 -4.82
C VAL A 198 -7.82 4.32 -5.78
N ALA A 199 -8.10 4.59 -7.04
CA ALA A 199 -7.06 4.78 -8.07
C ALA A 199 -5.99 5.82 -7.69
N PRO A 200 -6.30 7.04 -7.19
CA PRO A 200 -5.28 8.01 -6.81
C PRO A 200 -4.45 7.57 -5.59
N ILE A 201 -4.98 6.71 -4.71
CA ILE A 201 -4.23 6.13 -3.60
C ILE A 201 -3.15 5.16 -4.13
N LEU A 202 -3.54 4.24 -5.01
CA LEU A 202 -2.62 3.27 -5.60
C LEU A 202 -1.56 3.96 -6.47
N GLU A 203 -1.94 4.99 -7.23
CA GLU A 203 -0.98 5.80 -7.98
C GLU A 203 0.00 6.52 -7.05
N GLY A 204 -0.46 7.07 -5.92
CA GLY A 204 0.41 7.65 -4.91
C GLY A 204 1.36 6.63 -4.27
N MET A 205 0.92 5.39 -4.09
CA MET A 205 1.79 4.29 -3.64
C MET A 205 2.83 3.91 -4.70
N ARG A 206 2.48 3.94 -5.99
CA ARG A 206 3.43 3.76 -7.09
C ARG A 206 4.47 4.86 -7.10
N GLN A 207 4.05 6.12 -7.01
CA GLN A 207 4.96 7.26 -6.92
C GLN A 207 5.84 7.22 -5.67
N SER A 208 5.34 6.66 -4.55
CA SER A 208 6.15 6.45 -3.36
C SER A 208 7.35 5.53 -3.63
N GLY A 209 7.14 4.43 -4.35
CA GLY A 209 8.22 3.53 -4.79
C GLY A 209 9.19 4.20 -5.76
N ARG A 210 8.71 4.97 -6.72
CA ARG A 210 9.55 5.63 -7.74
C ARG A 210 10.40 6.76 -7.18
N GLN A 211 9.82 7.66 -6.38
CA GLN A 211 10.47 8.92 -6.00
C GLN A 211 10.08 9.46 -4.63
N GLY A 212 9.14 8.80 -3.91
CA GLY A 212 8.67 9.24 -2.61
C GLY A 212 9.43 8.60 -1.43
N THR A 213 8.71 8.44 -0.32
CA THR A 213 9.30 7.90 0.92
C THR A 213 9.72 6.44 0.81
N GLY A 214 9.21 5.70 -0.16
CA GLY A 214 9.53 4.31 -0.44
C GLY A 214 10.55 4.09 -1.56
N ALA A 215 11.17 5.14 -2.10
CA ALA A 215 12.00 5.08 -3.31
C ALA A 215 13.20 4.10 -3.23
N ALA A 216 13.61 3.72 -2.03
CA ALA A 216 14.64 2.72 -1.85
C ALA A 216 14.20 1.32 -2.31
N VAL A 217 12.89 1.04 -2.34
CA VAL A 217 12.35 -0.25 -2.82
C VAL A 217 12.57 -0.39 -4.33
N ASP A 218 12.04 0.54 -5.13
CA ASP A 218 12.12 0.44 -6.60
C ASP A 218 13.57 0.51 -7.12
N ARG A 219 14.45 1.22 -6.43
CA ARG A 219 15.88 1.25 -6.78
C ARG A 219 16.57 -0.12 -6.72
N GLN A 220 16.02 -1.06 -5.99
CA GLN A 220 16.54 -2.43 -5.86
C GLN A 220 15.84 -3.43 -6.78
N LEU A 221 14.66 -3.07 -7.32
CA LEU A 221 13.92 -3.93 -8.25
C LEU A 221 14.51 -3.83 -9.67
N LYS A 222 14.79 -4.98 -10.30
CA LYS A 222 15.45 -5.03 -11.62
C LYS A 222 14.49 -4.84 -12.79
N HIS A 223 13.26 -5.34 -12.67
CA HIS A 223 12.35 -5.50 -13.82
C HIS A 223 10.89 -5.15 -13.50
N SER A 224 10.63 -4.57 -12.34
CA SER A 224 9.28 -4.24 -11.91
C SER A 224 9.28 -3.00 -11.02
N GLU A 225 8.11 -2.42 -10.84
CA GLU A 225 7.84 -1.38 -9.85
C GLU A 225 7.03 -1.98 -8.70
N ALA A 226 7.02 -1.30 -7.57
CA ALA A 226 6.19 -1.67 -6.44
C ALA A 226 5.15 -0.59 -6.10
N LEU A 227 4.02 -1.01 -5.51
CA LEU A 227 3.15 -0.11 -4.77
C LEU A 227 3.66 -0.04 -3.34
N VAL A 228 4.21 1.09 -2.92
CA VAL A 228 4.90 1.21 -1.64
C VAL A 228 4.21 2.20 -0.72
N LYS A 229 4.05 1.84 0.54
CA LYS A 229 3.66 2.77 1.61
C LYS A 229 4.60 2.61 2.81
N THR A 230 5.11 3.74 3.31
CA THR A 230 5.93 3.79 4.52
C THR A 230 5.14 4.31 5.71
N GLY A 231 5.53 3.88 6.89
CA GLY A 231 5.01 4.33 8.18
C GLY A 231 6.14 4.56 9.17
N THR A 232 5.91 5.43 10.14
CA THR A 232 6.75 5.58 11.33
C THR A 232 5.81 5.81 12.50
N ALA A 233 5.96 5.02 13.57
CA ALA A 233 5.12 5.11 14.76
C ALA A 233 5.95 4.97 16.04
N PRO A 234 5.47 5.45 17.19
CA PRO A 234 6.09 5.14 18.47
C PRO A 234 6.15 3.62 18.71
N CYS A 235 7.28 3.11 19.16
CA CYS A 235 7.41 1.71 19.52
C CYS A 235 6.78 1.48 20.90
N THR A 236 5.80 0.58 20.99
CA THR A 236 5.08 0.29 22.25
C THR A 236 5.49 -1.02 22.93
N HIS A 237 6.37 -1.80 22.29
CA HIS A 237 6.72 -3.16 22.72
C HIS A 237 8.21 -3.36 23.03
N ALA A 238 9.08 -2.47 22.56
CA ALA A 238 10.52 -2.47 22.85
C ALA A 238 10.92 -1.15 23.54
N ARG A 239 11.17 -1.21 24.86
CA ARG A 239 11.44 0.01 25.68
C ARG A 239 12.69 0.80 25.23
N TRP A 240 13.62 0.14 24.56
CA TRP A 240 14.85 0.74 24.08
C TRP A 240 14.69 1.44 22.72
N ALA A 241 13.60 1.18 22.00
CA ALA A 241 13.34 1.74 20.68
C ALA A 241 12.32 2.88 20.79
N PRO A 242 12.68 4.12 20.38
CA PRO A 242 11.75 5.26 20.46
C PRO A 242 10.67 5.19 19.38
N ALA A 243 10.93 4.52 18.27
CA ALA A 243 10.00 4.41 17.15
C ALA A 243 10.23 3.13 16.34
N ASP A 244 9.22 2.75 15.59
CA ASP A 244 9.27 1.70 14.57
C ASP A 244 9.09 2.31 13.19
N GLY A 245 9.99 1.99 12.27
CA GLY A 245 9.83 2.25 10.84
C GLY A 245 9.19 1.08 10.14
N PHE A 246 8.15 1.34 9.36
CA PHE A 246 7.41 0.34 8.58
C PHE A 246 7.52 0.64 7.09
N VAL A 247 7.55 -0.41 6.29
CA VAL A 247 7.33 -0.35 4.85
C VAL A 247 6.50 -1.53 4.40
N LEU A 248 5.52 -1.26 3.57
CA LEU A 248 4.69 -2.25 2.91
C LEU A 248 4.86 -2.06 1.40
N ALA A 249 5.15 -3.16 0.70
CA ALA A 249 5.34 -3.19 -0.74
C ALA A 249 4.53 -4.31 -1.38
N LEU A 250 3.71 -3.99 -2.40
CA LEU A 250 3.07 -4.97 -3.28
C LEU A 250 3.88 -5.03 -4.58
N VAL A 251 4.29 -6.23 -4.98
CA VAL A 251 5.20 -6.44 -6.12
C VAL A 251 4.70 -7.58 -7.01
N PRO A 252 4.69 -7.41 -8.36
CA PRO A 252 4.84 -6.16 -9.13
C PRO A 252 3.65 -5.20 -8.94
N ALA A 253 3.83 -3.91 -9.19
CA ALA A 253 2.79 -2.89 -9.00
C ALA A 253 1.52 -3.14 -9.84
N GLU A 254 1.65 -3.63 -11.08
CA GLU A 254 0.53 -3.85 -12.01
C GLU A 254 -0.34 -5.06 -11.62
N ARG A 255 0.29 -6.13 -11.16
CA ARG A 255 -0.36 -7.39 -10.77
C ARG A 255 0.43 -8.04 -9.63
N PRO A 256 0.24 -7.58 -8.41
CA PRO A 256 0.96 -8.10 -7.26
C PRO A 256 0.86 -9.63 -7.13
N GLU A 257 2.02 -10.25 -6.97
CA GLU A 257 2.17 -11.68 -6.67
C GLU A 257 2.48 -11.88 -5.19
N ILE A 258 3.20 -10.90 -4.61
CA ILE A 258 3.56 -10.89 -3.20
C ILE A 258 3.29 -9.52 -2.57
N LEU A 259 3.06 -9.54 -1.26
CA LEU A 259 3.14 -8.39 -0.39
C LEU A 259 4.23 -8.64 0.65
N LEU A 260 5.16 -7.69 0.77
CA LEU A 260 6.17 -7.68 1.82
C LEU A 260 5.89 -6.53 2.79
N LEU A 261 5.70 -6.85 4.06
CA LEU A 261 5.62 -5.87 5.16
C LEU A 261 6.86 -6.04 6.03
N VAL A 262 7.62 -4.97 6.23
CA VAL A 262 8.82 -4.94 7.07
C VAL A 262 8.67 -3.91 8.18
N ARG A 263 9.15 -4.26 9.39
CA ARG A 263 9.34 -3.35 10.52
C ARG A 263 10.80 -3.37 10.95
N MET A 264 11.31 -2.20 11.30
CA MET A 264 12.61 -2.04 11.94
C MET A 264 12.51 -1.07 13.12
N HIS A 265 13.19 -1.40 14.22
CA HIS A 265 13.25 -0.56 15.41
C HIS A 265 14.20 0.63 15.24
N SER A 266 13.90 1.74 15.89
CA SER A 266 14.73 2.95 15.99
C SER A 266 15.06 3.61 14.66
N VAL A 267 14.24 3.38 13.62
CA VAL A 267 14.41 3.97 12.29
C VAL A 267 13.10 4.57 11.76
N THR A 268 13.20 5.35 10.71
CA THR A 268 12.03 5.82 9.94
C THR A 268 11.55 4.79 8.93
N GLY A 269 10.30 4.92 8.46
CA GLY A 269 9.80 4.08 7.38
C GLY A 269 10.61 4.18 6.08
N ALA A 270 11.17 5.36 5.77
CA ALA A 270 12.06 5.52 4.62
C ALA A 270 13.35 4.70 4.78
N LYS A 271 13.88 4.57 6.00
CA LYS A 271 15.04 3.73 6.27
C LYS A 271 14.69 2.23 6.23
N ALA A 272 13.51 1.85 6.74
CA ALA A 272 13.01 0.48 6.61
C ALA A 272 12.81 0.06 5.13
N ALA A 273 12.50 1.01 4.24
CA ALA A 273 12.37 0.76 2.81
C ALA A 273 13.69 0.32 2.15
N GLU A 274 14.84 0.71 2.67
CA GLU A 274 16.14 0.21 2.18
C GLU A 274 16.26 -1.30 2.43
N THR A 275 15.92 -1.76 3.63
CA THR A 275 15.95 -3.19 3.99
C THR A 275 14.93 -3.99 3.18
N ALA A 276 13.71 -3.47 3.01
CA ALA A 276 12.71 -4.14 2.17
C ALA A 276 13.16 -4.23 0.71
N GLY A 277 13.80 -3.17 0.18
CA GLY A 277 14.39 -3.19 -1.16
C GLY A 277 15.44 -4.29 -1.31
N SER A 278 16.35 -4.43 -0.33
CA SER A 278 17.35 -5.50 -0.32
C SER A 278 16.70 -6.89 -0.23
N MET A 279 15.69 -7.07 0.62
CA MET A 279 14.94 -8.34 0.70
C MET A 279 14.29 -8.71 -0.63
N LEU A 280 13.63 -7.75 -1.29
CA LEU A 280 12.99 -7.95 -2.60
C LEU A 280 14.02 -8.24 -3.70
N HIS A 281 15.17 -7.57 -3.68
CA HIS A 281 16.27 -7.83 -4.60
C HIS A 281 16.77 -9.27 -4.46
N ASP A 282 17.08 -9.68 -3.22
CA ASP A 282 17.58 -11.01 -2.92
C ASP A 282 16.61 -12.14 -3.31
N MET A 283 15.31 -11.88 -3.25
CA MET A 283 14.28 -12.83 -3.70
C MET A 283 14.20 -12.95 -5.23
N GLN A 284 14.75 -11.98 -5.99
CA GLN A 284 14.78 -12.00 -7.46
C GLN A 284 16.05 -12.65 -8.03
N GLU A 285 17.03 -12.96 -7.20
CA GLU A 285 18.26 -13.68 -7.55
C GLU A 285 18.09 -15.19 -7.44
#